data_99d161399942de86e0813c3f8926a8f6
#
_entry.id   99d161399942de86e0813c3f8926a8f6
#
_cell.length_a   1.000
_cell.length_b   1.000
_cell.length_c   1.000
_cell.angle_alpha   90.00
_cell.angle_beta   90.00
_cell.angle_gamma   90.00
#
_symmetry.space_group_name_H-M   'P 1'
#
loop_
_entity.id
_entity.type
_entity.pdbx_description
1 polymer ?
#
loop_
_entity_poly.entity_id
_entity_poly.type
_entity_poly.pdbx_seq_one_letter_code
_entity_poly.pdbx_strand_id
1 'polypeptide(L)'
;MEKDLCFKALLKFSLGVVAIGILLFLPAETFHYWKAWLLMGILFIPMLFAGIVLLLKNPDLLKKRLNTKESQAEQRLVINLSAAMFLLGFVLAGLNFRFGWIIAPDWLSWTGTAIFLLSYMLYAEVLKENAYLSRTVEVQKGQKVVDTGLYGIVRHPMYTITIFLFLSMSLVLGSLISFVVFLAYPVIIAKRIINEEAVLEKDLDGYTEYKKKVKYKIIPYVW
;
A
#
# COMPACT_ATOMS: atom_id res chain seq x y z
N MET A 1 -10.72 -6.36 25.30
CA MET A 1 -9.74 -5.58 24.50
C MET A 1 -9.25 -6.36 23.25
N GLU A 2 -8.75 -7.59 23.39
CA GLU A 2 -8.33 -8.40 22.22
C GLU A 2 -9.48 -8.82 21.31
N LYS A 3 -10.63 -9.20 21.87
CA LYS A 3 -11.82 -9.59 21.08
C LYS A 3 -12.34 -8.45 20.20
N ASP A 4 -12.34 -7.21 20.71
CA ASP A 4 -12.74 -6.03 19.93
C ASP A 4 -11.76 -5.71 18.79
N LEU A 5 -10.45 -5.90 19.03
CA LEU A 5 -9.43 -5.70 18.01
C LEU A 5 -9.57 -6.74 16.89
N CYS A 6 -9.75 -8.00 17.28
CA CYS A 6 -9.98 -9.11 16.35
C CYS A 6 -11.24 -8.86 15.50
N PHE A 7 -12.35 -8.51 16.14
CA PHE A 7 -13.60 -8.21 15.43
C PHE A 7 -13.44 -7.03 14.45
N LYS A 8 -12.81 -5.94 14.89
CA LYS A 8 -12.52 -4.78 14.00
C LYS A 8 -11.61 -5.14 12.84
N ALA A 9 -10.60 -5.97 13.06
CA ALA A 9 -9.70 -6.44 12.02
C ALA A 9 -10.45 -7.28 10.98
N LEU A 10 -11.23 -8.26 11.43
CA LEU A 10 -12.04 -9.12 10.55
C LEU A 10 -13.09 -8.32 9.78
N LEU A 11 -13.80 -7.41 10.45
CA LEU A 11 -14.79 -6.56 9.79
C LEU A 11 -14.17 -5.72 8.66
N LYS A 12 -13.05 -5.03 8.94
CA LYS A 12 -12.36 -4.23 7.93
C LYS A 12 -11.79 -5.08 6.80
N PHE A 13 -11.27 -6.26 7.12
CA PHE A 13 -10.78 -7.21 6.13
C PHE A 13 -11.92 -7.67 5.20
N SER A 14 -13.05 -8.13 5.76
CA SER A 14 -14.21 -8.60 4.99
C SER A 14 -14.80 -7.49 4.12
N LEU A 15 -14.93 -6.28 4.67
CA LEU A 15 -15.37 -5.11 3.90
C LEU A 15 -14.42 -4.80 2.74
N GLY A 16 -13.11 -4.95 2.94
CA GLY A 16 -12.10 -4.77 1.89
C GLY A 16 -12.24 -5.81 0.77
N VAL A 17 -12.41 -7.09 1.14
CA VAL A 17 -12.64 -8.19 0.17
C VAL A 17 -13.88 -7.91 -0.67
N VAL A 18 -15.01 -7.59 -0.01
CA VAL A 18 -16.28 -7.31 -0.69
C VAL A 18 -16.18 -6.08 -1.59
N ALA A 19 -15.58 -5.00 -1.09
CA ALA A 19 -15.43 -3.76 -1.86
C ALA A 19 -14.61 -3.96 -3.14
N ILE A 20 -13.44 -4.61 -3.05
CA ILE A 20 -12.61 -4.88 -4.23
C ILE A 20 -13.32 -5.87 -5.17
N GLY A 21 -13.98 -6.89 -4.64
CA GLY A 21 -14.78 -7.81 -5.44
C GLY A 21 -15.86 -7.08 -6.24
N ILE A 22 -16.61 -6.19 -5.61
CA ILE A 22 -17.63 -5.36 -6.30
C ILE A 22 -16.98 -4.48 -7.38
N LEU A 23 -15.88 -3.80 -7.06
CA LEU A 23 -15.20 -2.90 -8.01
C LEU A 23 -14.63 -3.62 -9.24
N LEU A 24 -14.30 -4.91 -9.13
CA LEU A 24 -13.78 -5.70 -10.23
C LEU A 24 -14.86 -6.46 -10.99
N PHE A 25 -15.73 -7.19 -10.28
CA PHE A 25 -16.68 -8.11 -10.92
C PHE A 25 -17.96 -7.44 -11.39
N LEU A 26 -18.44 -6.37 -10.71
CA LEU A 26 -19.64 -5.66 -11.14
C LEU A 26 -19.43 -4.98 -12.51
N PRO A 27 -18.35 -4.22 -12.77
CA PRO A 27 -18.09 -3.66 -14.09
C PRO A 27 -17.75 -4.72 -15.16
N ALA A 28 -17.17 -5.86 -14.76
CA ALA A 28 -16.88 -6.98 -15.66
C ALA A 28 -18.14 -7.77 -16.05
N GLU A 29 -19.25 -7.65 -15.27
CA GLU A 29 -20.50 -8.39 -15.39
C GLU A 29 -20.31 -9.93 -15.46
N THR A 30 -19.22 -10.43 -14.90
CA THR A 30 -18.92 -11.86 -14.89
C THR A 30 -17.95 -12.23 -13.77
N PHE A 31 -18.10 -13.45 -13.25
CA PHE A 31 -17.14 -14.05 -12.34
C PHE A 31 -16.01 -14.84 -13.05
N HIS A 32 -16.04 -14.94 -14.39
CA HIS A 32 -14.99 -15.62 -15.16
C HIS A 32 -13.72 -14.79 -15.36
N TYR A 33 -13.62 -13.63 -14.74
CA TYR A 33 -12.44 -12.79 -14.74
C TYR A 33 -11.35 -13.39 -13.81
N TRP A 34 -10.61 -14.41 -14.31
CA TRP A 34 -9.63 -15.16 -13.52
C TRP A 34 -8.50 -14.30 -12.97
N LYS A 35 -8.08 -13.25 -13.69
CA LYS A 35 -7.06 -12.29 -13.25
C LYS A 35 -7.51 -11.48 -12.02
N ALA A 36 -8.80 -11.21 -11.90
CA ALA A 36 -9.37 -10.59 -10.71
C ALA A 36 -9.31 -11.53 -9.50
N TRP A 37 -9.63 -12.81 -9.67
CA TRP A 37 -9.47 -13.83 -8.62
C TRP A 37 -8.01 -14.01 -8.21
N LEU A 38 -7.07 -14.00 -9.19
CA LEU A 38 -5.64 -14.05 -8.92
C LEU A 38 -5.22 -12.87 -8.05
N LEU A 39 -5.60 -11.62 -8.42
CA LEU A 39 -5.29 -10.43 -7.62
C LEU A 39 -5.87 -10.53 -6.21
N MET A 40 -7.15 -10.91 -6.09
CA MET A 40 -7.78 -11.07 -4.78
C MET A 40 -7.07 -12.11 -3.92
N GLY A 41 -6.67 -13.24 -4.51
CA GLY A 41 -5.92 -14.29 -3.80
C GLY A 41 -4.58 -13.78 -3.27
N ILE A 42 -3.73 -13.24 -4.14
CA ILE A 42 -2.39 -12.77 -3.74
C ILE A 42 -2.42 -11.53 -2.83
N LEU A 43 -3.49 -10.74 -2.87
CA LEU A 43 -3.69 -9.59 -1.99
C LEU A 43 -4.18 -10.01 -0.60
N PHE A 44 -5.27 -10.77 -0.54
CA PHE A 44 -5.99 -11.00 0.71
C PHE A 44 -5.47 -12.19 1.51
N ILE A 45 -4.94 -13.24 0.87
CA ILE A 45 -4.40 -14.39 1.60
C ILE A 45 -3.18 -13.97 2.45
N PRO A 46 -2.13 -13.33 1.90
CA PRO A 46 -1.01 -12.88 2.72
C PRO A 46 -1.42 -11.81 3.75
N MET A 47 -2.37 -10.93 3.42
CA MET A 47 -2.88 -9.91 4.34
C MET A 47 -3.59 -10.55 5.54
N LEU A 48 -4.36 -11.61 5.34
CA LEU A 48 -5.00 -12.36 6.42
C LEU A 48 -3.94 -12.98 7.35
N PHE A 49 -2.94 -13.67 6.77
CA PHE A 49 -1.85 -14.26 7.54
C PHE A 49 -1.06 -13.20 8.31
N ALA A 50 -0.70 -12.09 7.67
CA ALA A 50 -0.02 -10.98 8.34
C ALA A 50 -0.88 -10.38 9.47
N GLY A 51 -2.19 -10.24 9.27
CA GLY A 51 -3.13 -9.80 10.28
C GLY A 51 -3.17 -10.73 11.49
N ILE A 52 -3.21 -12.05 11.27
CA ILE A 52 -3.17 -13.06 12.34
C ILE A 52 -1.83 -13.00 13.10
N VAL A 53 -0.70 -12.93 12.38
CA VAL A 53 0.63 -12.82 13.00
C VAL A 53 0.74 -11.56 13.85
N LEU A 54 0.27 -10.41 13.35
CA LEU A 54 0.28 -9.16 14.10
C LEU A 54 -0.64 -9.21 15.32
N LEU A 55 -1.82 -9.82 15.18
CA LEU A 55 -2.74 -9.99 16.31
C LEU A 55 -2.12 -10.79 17.45
N LEU A 56 -1.36 -11.85 17.11
CA LEU A 56 -0.73 -12.75 18.09
C LEU A 56 0.60 -12.21 18.65
N LYS A 57 1.42 -11.54 17.81
CA LYS A 57 2.79 -11.14 18.20
C LYS A 57 2.94 -9.65 18.50
N ASN A 58 2.13 -8.78 17.88
CA ASN A 58 2.24 -7.33 18.04
C ASN A 58 0.88 -6.63 17.87
N PRO A 59 -0.07 -6.82 18.81
CA PRO A 59 -1.42 -6.25 18.71
C PRO A 59 -1.42 -4.71 18.66
N ASP A 60 -0.44 -4.05 19.27
CA ASP A 60 -0.32 -2.59 19.23
C ASP A 60 0.00 -2.08 17.83
N LEU A 61 0.88 -2.76 17.10
CA LEU A 61 1.15 -2.43 15.70
C LEU A 61 -0.10 -2.66 14.83
N LEU A 62 -0.82 -3.75 15.03
CA LEU A 62 -2.09 -3.99 14.35
C LEU A 62 -3.09 -2.86 14.61
N LYS A 63 -3.23 -2.43 15.87
CA LYS A 63 -4.11 -1.32 16.25
C LYS A 63 -3.74 -0.02 15.53
N LYS A 64 -2.44 0.32 15.46
CA LYS A 64 -1.93 1.47 14.70
C LYS A 64 -2.25 1.35 13.21
N ARG A 65 -2.07 0.18 12.60
CA ARG A 65 -2.38 -0.08 11.19
C ARG A 65 -3.89 0.00 10.88
N LEU A 66 -4.74 -0.33 11.81
CA LEU A 66 -6.20 -0.23 11.68
C LEU A 66 -6.72 1.19 11.96
N ASN A 67 -5.92 2.08 12.54
CA ASN A 67 -6.31 3.48 12.74
C ASN A 67 -6.34 4.20 11.39
N THR A 68 -7.49 4.77 11.05
CA THR A 68 -7.70 5.51 9.79
C THR A 68 -8.04 6.97 10.01
N LYS A 69 -7.99 7.44 11.28
CA LYS A 69 -8.31 8.83 11.61
C LYS A 69 -7.07 9.71 11.37
N GLU A 70 -6.96 10.24 10.16
CA GLU A 70 -5.93 11.21 9.84
C GLU A 70 -6.37 12.61 10.29
N SER A 71 -5.54 13.28 11.08
CA SER A 71 -5.80 14.61 11.61
C SER A 71 -5.41 15.73 10.64
N GLN A 72 -4.39 15.50 9.82
CA GLN A 72 -3.84 16.51 8.91
C GLN A 72 -4.68 16.64 7.63
N ALA A 73 -5.10 17.87 7.32
CA ALA A 73 -5.94 18.14 6.13
C ALA A 73 -5.24 17.74 4.80
N GLU A 74 -3.94 18.00 4.70
CA GLU A 74 -3.12 17.67 3.53
C GLU A 74 -3.01 16.17 3.31
N GLN A 75 -2.88 15.39 4.38
CA GLN A 75 -2.86 13.93 4.30
C GLN A 75 -4.24 13.36 3.95
N ARG A 76 -5.33 14.01 4.37
CA ARG A 76 -6.69 13.65 3.95
C ARG A 76 -6.87 13.79 2.43
N LEU A 77 -6.29 14.83 1.83
CA LEU A 77 -6.31 14.97 0.37
C LEU A 77 -5.59 13.80 -0.33
N VAL A 78 -4.41 13.41 0.17
CA VAL A 78 -3.66 12.25 -0.35
C VAL A 78 -4.49 10.95 -0.25
N ILE A 79 -5.16 10.74 0.88
CA ILE A 79 -6.05 9.58 1.09
C ILE A 79 -7.21 9.58 0.09
N ASN A 80 -7.87 10.73 -0.10
CA ASN A 80 -9.00 10.85 -1.02
C ASN A 80 -8.58 10.66 -2.48
N LEU A 81 -7.45 11.24 -2.90
CA LEU A 81 -6.91 11.05 -4.25
C LEU A 81 -6.51 9.58 -4.49
N SER A 82 -5.90 8.93 -3.49
CA SER A 82 -5.58 7.51 -3.59
C SER A 82 -6.85 6.65 -3.67
N ALA A 83 -7.87 6.96 -2.88
CA ALA A 83 -9.14 6.23 -2.92
C ALA A 83 -9.83 6.39 -4.30
N ALA A 84 -9.86 7.61 -4.85
CA ALA A 84 -10.39 7.87 -6.19
C ALA A 84 -9.60 7.12 -7.28
N MET A 85 -8.26 7.12 -7.18
CA MET A 85 -7.39 6.37 -8.09
C MET A 85 -7.68 4.86 -8.03
N PHE A 86 -7.78 4.26 -6.86
CA PHE A 86 -8.10 2.83 -6.72
C PHE A 86 -9.48 2.50 -7.26
N LEU A 87 -10.50 3.32 -6.92
CA LEU A 87 -11.85 3.13 -7.42
C LEU A 87 -11.86 3.16 -8.95
N LEU A 88 -11.30 4.21 -9.55
CA LEU A 88 -11.24 4.36 -10.99
C LEU A 88 -10.44 3.23 -11.65
N GLY A 89 -9.28 2.89 -11.10
CA GLY A 89 -8.41 1.85 -11.62
C GLY A 89 -9.07 0.46 -11.64
N PHE A 90 -9.73 0.06 -10.55
CA PHE A 90 -10.41 -1.24 -10.51
C PHE A 90 -11.66 -1.28 -11.39
N VAL A 91 -12.46 -0.23 -11.40
CA VAL A 91 -13.63 -0.14 -12.30
C VAL A 91 -13.19 -0.23 -13.77
N LEU A 92 -12.16 0.54 -14.15
CA LEU A 92 -11.62 0.49 -15.52
C LEU A 92 -11.01 -0.87 -15.87
N ALA A 93 -10.42 -1.58 -14.92
CA ALA A 93 -9.93 -2.93 -15.15
C ALA A 93 -11.08 -3.91 -15.45
N GLY A 94 -12.18 -3.84 -14.70
CA GLY A 94 -13.39 -4.62 -14.95
C GLY A 94 -14.03 -4.30 -16.31
N LEU A 95 -14.18 -3.01 -16.63
CA LEU A 95 -14.70 -2.56 -17.93
C LEU A 95 -13.79 -2.98 -19.09
N ASN A 96 -12.47 -2.85 -18.92
CA ASN A 96 -11.50 -3.29 -19.93
C ASN A 96 -11.60 -4.80 -20.20
N PHE A 97 -11.80 -5.60 -19.16
CA PHE A 97 -12.04 -7.03 -19.32
C PHE A 97 -13.34 -7.30 -20.09
N ARG A 98 -14.44 -6.62 -19.73
CA ARG A 98 -15.75 -6.77 -20.36
C ARG A 98 -15.75 -6.40 -21.85
N PHE A 99 -15.18 -5.25 -22.17
CA PHE A 99 -15.24 -4.69 -23.53
C PHE A 99 -14.03 -5.05 -24.39
N GLY A 100 -12.98 -5.65 -23.83
CA GLY A 100 -11.79 -6.04 -24.55
C GLY A 100 -11.01 -4.88 -25.19
N TRP A 101 -11.03 -3.69 -24.59
CA TRP A 101 -10.40 -2.49 -25.18
C TRP A 101 -8.91 -2.65 -25.45
N ILE A 102 -8.17 -3.13 -24.45
CA ILE A 102 -6.76 -3.43 -24.57
C ILE A 102 -6.49 -4.78 -23.89
N ILE A 103 -6.22 -5.81 -24.69
CA ILE A 103 -5.98 -7.16 -24.20
C ILE A 103 -4.47 -7.30 -23.94
N ALA A 104 -4.08 -7.30 -22.67
CA ALA A 104 -2.70 -7.57 -22.28
C ALA A 104 -2.44 -9.08 -22.28
N PRO A 105 -1.26 -9.52 -22.78
CA PRO A 105 -0.89 -10.93 -22.78
C PRO A 105 -0.75 -11.46 -21.35
N ASP A 106 -1.03 -12.75 -21.16
CA ASP A 106 -1.05 -13.38 -19.83
C ASP A 106 0.31 -13.38 -19.12
N TRP A 107 1.41 -13.40 -19.87
CA TRP A 107 2.74 -13.29 -19.27
C TRP A 107 2.91 -11.99 -18.46
N LEU A 108 2.24 -10.90 -18.88
CA LEU A 108 2.28 -9.62 -18.16
C LEU A 108 1.60 -9.74 -16.78
N SER A 109 0.50 -10.50 -16.71
CA SER A 109 -0.18 -10.78 -15.43
C SER A 109 0.69 -11.62 -14.49
N TRP A 110 1.42 -12.59 -15.01
CA TRP A 110 2.36 -13.38 -14.21
C TRP A 110 3.57 -12.55 -13.75
N THR A 111 4.10 -11.68 -14.61
CA THR A 111 5.16 -10.72 -14.23
C THR A 111 4.65 -9.77 -13.13
N GLY A 112 3.45 -9.22 -13.29
CA GLY A 112 2.80 -8.41 -12.27
C GLY A 112 2.65 -9.16 -10.95
N THR A 113 2.26 -10.43 -11.00
CA THR A 113 2.14 -11.30 -9.81
C THR A 113 3.49 -11.47 -9.10
N ALA A 114 4.57 -11.72 -9.84
CA ALA A 114 5.91 -11.86 -9.27
C ALA A 114 6.36 -10.55 -8.59
N ILE A 115 6.18 -9.40 -9.25
CA ILE A 115 6.49 -8.07 -8.68
C ILE A 115 5.65 -7.82 -7.43
N PHE A 116 4.36 -8.15 -7.47
CA PHE A 116 3.44 -7.98 -6.33
C PHE A 116 3.89 -8.78 -5.11
N LEU A 117 4.17 -10.06 -5.29
CA LEU A 117 4.59 -10.95 -4.19
C LEU A 117 5.96 -10.54 -3.63
N LEU A 118 6.91 -10.16 -4.49
CA LEU A 118 8.20 -9.62 -4.04
C LEU A 118 8.01 -8.34 -3.21
N SER A 119 7.15 -7.43 -3.69
CA SER A 119 6.82 -6.21 -2.95
C SER A 119 6.18 -6.52 -1.60
N TYR A 120 5.33 -7.54 -1.53
CA TYR A 120 4.71 -7.97 -0.28
C TYR A 120 5.73 -8.51 0.73
N MET A 121 6.73 -9.28 0.26
CA MET A 121 7.82 -9.78 1.12
C MET A 121 8.67 -8.62 1.66
N LEU A 122 9.05 -7.68 0.79
CA LEU A 122 9.80 -6.49 1.21
C LEU A 122 8.99 -5.60 2.17
N TYR A 123 7.67 -5.52 1.99
CA TYR A 123 6.79 -4.80 2.91
C TYR A 123 6.77 -5.42 4.30
N ALA A 124 6.76 -6.76 4.38
CA ALA A 124 6.85 -7.46 5.66
C ALA A 124 8.20 -7.19 6.37
N GLU A 125 9.29 -7.05 5.61
CA GLU A 125 10.60 -6.70 6.14
C GLU A 125 10.62 -5.29 6.72
N VAL A 126 10.06 -4.31 6.01
CA VAL A 126 9.90 -2.94 6.51
C VAL A 126 9.05 -2.88 7.79
N LEU A 127 8.00 -3.71 7.89
CA LEU A 127 7.17 -3.79 9.11
C LEU A 127 7.93 -4.37 10.31
N LYS A 128 8.87 -5.29 10.09
CA LYS A 128 9.71 -5.83 11.16
C LYS A 128 10.74 -4.80 11.64
N GLU A 129 11.34 -4.07 10.70
CA GLU A 129 12.39 -3.11 10.95
C GLU A 129 11.87 -1.89 11.73
N ASN A 130 10.66 -1.40 11.39
CA ASN A 130 10.13 -0.17 11.95
C ASN A 130 8.81 -0.40 12.71
N ALA A 131 8.92 -0.50 14.02
CA ALA A 131 7.76 -0.66 14.91
C ALA A 131 6.88 0.61 15.04
N TYR A 132 7.35 1.76 14.54
CA TYR A 132 6.61 3.03 14.58
C TYR A 132 5.75 3.26 13.34
N LEU A 133 5.76 2.35 12.36
CA LEU A 133 4.96 2.49 11.14
C LEU A 133 3.47 2.64 11.44
N SER A 134 2.94 3.82 11.20
CA SER A 134 1.52 4.17 11.32
C SER A 134 0.92 4.48 9.95
N ARG A 135 -0.40 4.51 9.87
CA ARG A 135 -1.11 5.06 8.69
C ARG A 135 -1.25 6.58 8.78
N THR A 136 -1.19 7.13 9.98
CA THR A 136 -1.24 8.58 10.27
C THR A 136 0.16 9.15 10.34
N VAL A 137 0.33 10.39 9.89
CA VAL A 137 1.61 11.11 9.95
C VAL A 137 1.71 11.82 11.30
N GLU A 138 2.43 11.19 12.21
CA GLU A 138 2.66 11.69 13.58
C GLU A 138 3.95 11.10 14.16
N VAL A 139 4.64 11.84 14.99
CA VAL A 139 5.75 11.33 15.80
C VAL A 139 5.19 10.72 17.08
N GLN A 140 5.51 9.45 17.32
CA GLN A 140 5.02 8.72 18.48
C GLN A 140 5.90 8.97 19.70
N LYS A 141 5.30 8.87 20.91
CA LYS A 141 6.06 9.03 22.15
C LYS A 141 7.22 8.01 22.23
N GLY A 142 8.43 8.51 22.37
CA GLY A 142 9.64 7.69 22.44
C GLY A 142 10.09 7.12 21.10
N GLN A 143 9.58 7.63 19.98
CA GLN A 143 10.03 7.25 18.66
C GLN A 143 11.49 7.61 18.45
N LYS A 144 12.24 6.69 17.87
CA LYS A 144 13.63 6.86 17.44
C LYS A 144 13.73 6.76 15.94
N VAL A 145 14.73 7.42 15.38
CA VAL A 145 15.06 7.26 13.96
C VAL A 145 15.50 5.81 13.72
N VAL A 146 14.91 5.19 12.70
CA VAL A 146 15.32 3.88 12.17
C VAL A 146 16.18 4.14 10.94
N ASP A 147 17.44 3.74 10.97
CA ASP A 147 18.42 3.96 9.90
C ASP A 147 19.12 2.68 9.43
N THR A 148 18.57 1.53 9.81
CA THR A 148 19.06 0.18 9.48
C THR A 148 18.27 -0.45 8.33
N GLY A 149 18.76 -1.59 7.82
CA GLY A 149 18.10 -2.32 6.74
C GLY A 149 17.79 -1.46 5.53
N LEU A 150 16.56 -1.51 5.04
CA LEU A 150 16.11 -0.71 3.89
C LEU A 150 16.10 0.80 4.17
N TYR A 151 15.98 1.21 5.45
CA TYR A 151 16.06 2.62 5.85
C TYR A 151 17.49 3.18 5.77
N GLY A 152 18.52 2.32 5.72
CA GLY A 152 19.89 2.73 5.43
C GLY A 152 20.13 3.07 3.94
N ILE A 153 19.23 2.66 3.06
CA ILE A 153 19.34 2.86 1.60
C ILE A 153 18.50 4.06 1.14
N VAL A 154 17.22 4.09 1.54
CA VAL A 154 16.26 5.16 1.26
C VAL A 154 15.48 5.53 2.52
N ARG A 155 15.04 6.79 2.63
CA ARG A 155 14.34 7.25 3.84
C ARG A 155 12.91 6.70 3.96
N HIS A 156 12.27 6.40 2.83
CA HIS A 156 10.88 5.95 2.77
C HIS A 156 10.72 4.61 2.02
N PRO A 157 11.35 3.51 2.49
CA PRO A 157 11.30 2.22 1.81
C PRO A 157 9.87 1.68 1.68
N MET A 158 9.00 1.96 2.66
CA MET A 158 7.59 1.58 2.59
C MET A 158 6.90 2.18 1.35
N TYR A 159 7.17 3.45 1.03
CA TYR A 159 6.55 4.08 -0.15
C TYR A 159 7.15 3.58 -1.46
N THR A 160 8.44 3.30 -1.49
CA THR A 160 9.07 2.62 -2.63
C THR A 160 8.34 1.31 -2.94
N ILE A 161 8.16 0.49 -1.93
CA ILE A 161 7.53 -0.83 -2.05
C ILE A 161 6.06 -0.69 -2.46
N THR A 162 5.30 0.25 -1.88
CA THR A 162 3.89 0.43 -2.24
C THR A 162 3.69 0.97 -3.65
N ILE A 163 4.64 1.71 -4.22
CA ILE A 163 4.60 2.09 -5.64
C ILE A 163 4.63 0.84 -6.52
N PHE A 164 5.60 -0.06 -6.32
CA PHE A 164 5.67 -1.32 -7.08
C PHE A 164 4.46 -2.22 -6.83
N LEU A 165 4.03 -2.32 -5.58
CA LEU A 165 2.87 -3.12 -5.19
C LEU A 165 1.60 -2.65 -5.94
N PHE A 166 1.33 -1.34 -5.97
CA PHE A 166 0.09 -0.83 -6.56
C PHE A 166 0.14 -0.80 -8.09
N LEU A 167 1.28 -0.47 -8.68
CA LEU A 167 1.45 -0.55 -10.13
C LEU A 167 1.30 -1.99 -10.64
N SER A 168 1.82 -2.96 -9.89
CA SER A 168 1.70 -4.37 -10.27
C SER A 168 0.27 -4.91 -10.22
N MET A 169 -0.64 -4.33 -9.40
CA MET A 169 -2.06 -4.72 -9.37
C MET A 169 -2.72 -4.64 -10.75
N SER A 170 -2.47 -3.56 -11.48
CA SER A 170 -3.02 -3.37 -12.83
C SER A 170 -2.42 -4.34 -13.85
N LEU A 171 -1.14 -4.69 -13.69
CA LEU A 171 -0.50 -5.71 -14.53
C LEU A 171 -1.09 -7.10 -14.25
N VAL A 172 -1.31 -7.46 -12.97
CA VAL A 172 -2.00 -8.70 -12.58
C VAL A 172 -3.37 -8.78 -13.23
N LEU A 173 -4.14 -7.67 -13.20
CA LEU A 173 -5.47 -7.58 -13.82
C LEU A 173 -5.42 -7.62 -15.35
N GLY A 174 -4.23 -7.48 -15.97
CA GLY A 174 -4.08 -7.44 -17.42
C GLY A 174 -4.68 -6.18 -18.05
N SER A 175 -4.75 -5.07 -17.32
CA SER A 175 -5.35 -3.82 -17.79
C SER A 175 -4.33 -2.68 -17.87
N LEU A 176 -3.86 -2.39 -19.08
CA LEU A 176 -2.96 -1.26 -19.31
C LEU A 176 -3.65 0.10 -19.11
N ILE A 177 -4.96 0.17 -19.34
CA ILE A 177 -5.75 1.38 -19.03
C ILE A 177 -5.72 1.66 -17.53
N SER A 178 -5.93 0.65 -16.71
CA SER A 178 -5.82 0.74 -15.26
C SER A 178 -4.40 1.10 -14.83
N PHE A 179 -3.37 0.57 -15.52
CA PHE A 179 -1.97 0.90 -15.24
C PHE A 179 -1.69 2.41 -15.37
N VAL A 180 -2.22 3.04 -16.42
CA VAL A 180 -2.09 4.50 -16.61
C VAL A 180 -2.72 5.27 -15.43
N VAL A 181 -3.86 4.82 -14.92
CA VAL A 181 -4.48 5.42 -13.73
C VAL A 181 -3.60 5.26 -12.50
N PHE A 182 -3.04 4.06 -12.29
CA PHE A 182 -2.16 3.80 -11.14
C PHE A 182 -0.82 4.55 -11.20
N LEU A 183 -0.38 5.03 -12.37
CA LEU A 183 0.78 5.93 -12.50
C LEU A 183 0.59 7.28 -11.77
N ALA A 184 -0.63 7.64 -11.40
CA ALA A 184 -0.86 8.78 -10.51
C ALA A 184 -0.33 8.56 -9.08
N TYR A 185 -0.17 7.30 -8.64
CA TYR A 185 0.23 7.01 -7.26
C TYR A 185 1.60 7.56 -6.86
N PRO A 186 2.68 7.42 -7.65
CA PRO A 186 3.97 8.05 -7.34
C PRO A 186 3.87 9.57 -7.10
N VAL A 187 3.03 10.25 -7.87
CA VAL A 187 2.82 11.71 -7.73
C VAL A 187 2.06 12.02 -6.44
N ILE A 188 1.00 11.25 -6.16
CA ILE A 188 0.19 11.42 -4.94
C ILE A 188 1.05 11.17 -3.70
N ILE A 189 1.87 10.11 -3.69
CA ILE A 189 2.68 9.74 -2.54
C ILE A 189 3.87 10.68 -2.34
N ALA A 190 4.39 11.30 -3.41
CA ALA A 190 5.43 12.32 -3.30
C ALA A 190 4.98 13.49 -2.41
N LYS A 191 3.74 13.94 -2.56
CA LYS A 191 3.16 14.98 -1.68
C LYS A 191 3.12 14.53 -0.23
N ARG A 192 2.74 13.26 0.01
CA ARG A 192 2.72 12.69 1.36
C ARG A 192 4.09 12.66 2.00
N ILE A 193 5.12 12.23 1.24
CA ILE A 193 6.51 12.16 1.71
C ILE A 193 7.03 13.54 2.12
N ILE A 194 6.77 14.57 1.31
CA ILE A 194 7.20 15.94 1.61
C ILE A 194 6.61 16.43 2.94
N ASN A 195 5.31 16.21 3.13
CA ASN A 195 4.63 16.61 4.37
C ASN A 195 5.10 15.78 5.57
N GLU A 196 5.33 14.48 5.40
CA GLU A 196 5.83 13.60 6.45
C GLU A 196 7.24 14.01 6.88
N GLU A 197 8.15 14.29 5.93
CA GLU A 197 9.50 14.77 6.25
C GLU A 197 9.47 16.10 7.03
N ALA A 198 8.57 17.01 6.70
CA ALA A 198 8.44 18.27 7.43
C ALA A 198 8.03 18.06 8.91
N VAL A 199 7.16 17.08 9.17
CA VAL A 199 6.78 16.70 10.55
C VAL A 199 7.94 16.03 11.26
N LEU A 200 8.62 15.07 10.59
CA LEU A 200 9.75 14.34 11.18
C LEU A 200 10.94 15.25 11.46
N GLU A 201 11.24 16.22 10.59
CA GLU A 201 12.31 17.20 10.83
C GLU A 201 12.04 18.10 12.03
N LYS A 202 10.78 18.43 12.26
CA LYS A 202 10.36 19.30 13.38
C LYS A 202 10.28 18.56 14.71
N ASP A 203 9.74 17.33 14.69
CA ASP A 203 9.23 16.69 15.91
C ASP A 203 10.03 15.41 16.28
N LEU A 204 10.95 14.90 15.43
CA LEU A 204 11.74 13.70 15.69
C LEU A 204 13.23 14.01 15.83
N ASP A 205 13.74 13.88 17.04
CA ASP A 205 15.17 14.08 17.34
C ASP A 205 16.07 13.15 16.48
N GLY A 206 17.12 13.72 15.90
CA GLY A 206 18.09 13.01 15.07
C GLY A 206 17.66 12.80 13.62
N TYR A 207 16.44 13.21 13.20
CA TYR A 207 16.00 13.03 11.83
C TYR A 207 16.80 13.87 10.82
N THR A 208 17.21 15.08 11.20
CA THR A 208 18.03 15.96 10.36
C THR A 208 19.39 15.33 10.04
N GLU A 209 20.03 14.66 11.00
CA GLU A 209 21.29 13.95 10.83
C GLU A 209 21.12 12.73 9.93
N TYR A 210 20.04 11.96 10.17
CA TYR A 210 19.66 10.84 9.31
C TYR A 210 19.45 11.26 7.86
N LYS A 211 18.78 12.38 7.60
CA LYS A 211 18.57 12.92 6.26
C LYS A 211 19.87 13.29 5.55
N LYS A 212 20.89 13.76 6.29
CA LYS A 212 22.24 14.01 5.75
C LYS A 212 22.96 12.71 5.36
N LYS A 213 22.77 11.64 6.14
CA LYS A 213 23.36 10.32 5.92
C LYS A 213 22.71 9.58 4.76
N VAL A 214 21.37 9.53 4.74
CA VAL A 214 20.56 8.84 3.71
C VAL A 214 19.93 9.88 2.78
N LYS A 215 20.54 10.11 1.63
CA LYS A 215 20.18 11.22 0.72
C LYS A 215 18.90 10.99 -0.08
N TYR A 216 18.57 9.74 -0.37
CA TYR A 216 17.46 9.40 -1.27
C TYR A 216 16.18 9.13 -0.49
N LYS A 217 15.04 9.60 -1.03
CA LYS A 217 13.73 9.42 -0.41
C LYS A 217 13.14 8.03 -0.71
N ILE A 218 13.03 7.68 -1.98
CA ILE A 218 12.38 6.43 -2.43
C ILE A 218 13.21 5.61 -3.42
N ILE A 219 13.91 6.24 -4.35
CA ILE A 219 14.71 5.52 -5.38
C ILE A 219 16.14 6.07 -5.33
N PRO A 220 17.14 5.20 -5.06
CA PRO A 220 18.52 5.60 -5.08
C PRO A 220 18.90 6.27 -6.41
N TYR A 221 19.66 7.34 -6.34
CA TYR A 221 20.13 8.16 -7.48
C TYR A 221 19.05 8.90 -8.29
N VAL A 222 17.76 8.78 -7.92
CA VAL A 222 16.64 9.47 -8.60
C VAL A 222 16.02 10.53 -7.69
N TRP A 223 15.54 10.14 -6.53
CA TRP A 223 14.87 11.04 -5.59
C TRP A 223 14.92 10.57 -4.13
#